data_36745304c467f09bf958adf56033a187
#
_entry.id   36745304c467f09bf958adf56033a187
#
_cell.length_a   1.000
_cell.length_b   1.000
_cell.length_c   1.000
_cell.angle_alpha   90.00
_cell.angle_beta   90.00
_cell.angle_gamma   90.00
#
_symmetry.space_group_name_H-M   'P 1'
#
loop_
_entity.id
_entity.type
_entity.pdbx_description
1 polymer ?
#
loop_
_entity_poly.entity_id
_entity_poly.type
_entity_poly.pdbx_seq_one_letter_code
_entity_poly.pdbx_strand_id
1 'polypeptide(L)'
;MLRSQSTLSKQFPVIPARIVYNRAGMHLVAAKINDSRAVIANGLYWAAVASDAEADFLCAVLNAPITNEFTRPFMSYGKDERDIHKHVWEVPIPLYDQTIGEHVRLAKLGAAAGEIVSKFDIDPDLHFAATRRHIRELLQETEIGKEIDALVYEIIS
;
A
#
# COMPACT_ATOMS: atom_id res chain seq x y z
N MET A 1 11.35 -7.84 -9.15
CA MET A 1 10.31 -8.23 -10.15
C MET A 1 9.10 -8.76 -9.39
N LEU A 2 8.10 -7.92 -9.21
CA LEU A 2 6.89 -8.26 -8.47
C LEU A 2 6.01 -9.17 -9.33
N ARG A 3 5.85 -10.42 -8.94
CA ARG A 3 4.99 -11.38 -9.65
C ARG A 3 3.58 -11.33 -9.07
N SER A 4 2.63 -10.88 -9.85
CA SER A 4 1.21 -11.11 -9.59
C SER A 4 0.95 -12.62 -9.63
N GLN A 5 0.61 -13.21 -8.49
CA GLN A 5 0.28 -14.64 -8.42
C GLN A 5 -1.15 -14.82 -7.96
N SER A 6 -1.99 -15.24 -8.89
CA SER A 6 -3.43 -15.37 -8.70
C SER A 6 -3.91 -16.75 -8.19
N THR A 7 -3.03 -17.70 -7.92
CA THR A 7 -3.40 -19.05 -7.46
C THR A 7 -2.87 -19.32 -6.06
N LEU A 8 -3.74 -19.80 -5.17
CA LEU A 8 -3.40 -20.10 -3.77
C LEU A 8 -2.20 -21.05 -3.65
N SER A 9 -2.13 -22.06 -4.51
CA SER A 9 -1.03 -23.05 -4.53
C SER A 9 0.35 -22.44 -4.81
N LYS A 10 0.41 -21.32 -5.53
CA LYS A 10 1.69 -20.63 -5.84
C LYS A 10 2.25 -19.80 -4.69
N GLN A 11 1.51 -19.67 -3.59
CA GLN A 11 1.98 -18.99 -2.40
C GLN A 11 2.81 -19.89 -1.47
N PHE A 12 2.88 -21.20 -1.75
CA PHE A 12 3.61 -22.12 -0.91
C PHE A 12 5.02 -22.42 -1.44
N PRO A 13 6.04 -22.50 -0.58
CA PRO A 13 5.98 -22.16 0.86
C PRO A 13 5.68 -20.67 1.07
N VAL A 14 4.90 -20.36 2.10
CA VAL A 14 4.49 -18.97 2.38
C VAL A 14 5.70 -18.15 2.83
N ILE A 15 5.97 -17.06 2.10
CA ILE A 15 6.99 -16.08 2.48
C ILE A 15 6.38 -15.18 3.56
N PRO A 16 6.99 -15.08 4.77
CA PRO A 16 6.39 -14.35 5.88
C PRO A 16 6.24 -12.85 5.64
N ALA A 17 7.28 -12.19 5.12
CA ALA A 17 7.27 -10.75 4.88
C ALA A 17 6.72 -10.43 3.48
N ARG A 18 5.55 -9.83 3.42
CA ARG A 18 4.84 -9.49 2.18
C ARG A 18 4.17 -8.13 2.28
N ILE A 19 4.08 -7.46 1.15
CA ILE A 19 3.14 -6.37 0.96
C ILE A 19 1.93 -6.88 0.18
N VAL A 20 0.75 -6.43 0.55
CA VAL A 20 -0.51 -6.71 -0.16
C VAL A 20 -1.16 -5.40 -0.56
N TYR A 21 -1.88 -5.40 -1.69
CA TYR A 21 -2.69 -4.26 -2.11
C TYR A 21 -3.96 -4.74 -2.83
N ASN A 22 -4.96 -3.88 -2.87
CA ASN A 22 -6.24 -4.21 -3.46
C ASN A 22 -6.16 -4.29 -4.99
N ARG A 23 -6.89 -5.26 -5.56
CA ARG A 23 -7.00 -5.46 -6.99
C ARG A 23 -7.84 -4.38 -7.68
N ALA A 24 -8.94 -4.00 -7.05
CA ALA A 24 -9.91 -3.06 -7.57
C ALA A 24 -10.40 -2.09 -6.49
N GLY A 25 -10.91 -0.94 -6.91
CA GLY A 25 -11.45 0.09 -6.04
C GLY A 25 -11.14 1.49 -6.53
N MET A 26 -11.63 2.50 -5.80
CA MET A 26 -11.41 3.91 -6.13
C MET A 26 -10.06 4.44 -5.64
N HIS A 27 -9.45 3.75 -4.68
CA HIS A 27 -8.18 4.10 -4.08
C HIS A 27 -7.30 2.87 -3.94
N LEU A 28 -6.03 3.03 -4.21
CA LEU A 28 -5.00 2.06 -3.86
C LEU A 28 -4.86 2.02 -2.34
N VAL A 29 -4.85 0.81 -1.78
CA VAL A 29 -4.64 0.56 -0.36
C VAL A 29 -3.68 -0.61 -0.22
N ALA A 30 -2.58 -0.38 0.47
CA ALA A 30 -1.56 -1.40 0.72
C ALA A 30 -1.35 -1.62 2.21
N ALA A 31 -0.96 -2.85 2.55
CA ALA A 31 -0.62 -3.23 3.92
C ALA A 31 0.52 -4.23 3.95
N LYS A 32 1.31 -4.17 5.03
CA LYS A 32 2.35 -5.15 5.34
C LYS A 32 1.73 -6.36 6.04
N ILE A 33 2.16 -7.56 5.67
CA ILE A 33 1.80 -8.82 6.33
C ILE A 33 3.07 -9.57 6.71
N ASN A 34 3.21 -9.86 8.00
CA ASN A 34 4.33 -10.60 8.59
C ASN A 34 3.85 -11.92 9.24
N ASP A 35 2.84 -12.57 8.68
CA ASP A 35 2.33 -13.86 9.16
C ASP A 35 2.52 -14.95 8.10
N SER A 36 3.37 -15.94 8.43
CA SER A 36 3.63 -17.10 7.57
C SER A 36 2.43 -18.06 7.43
N ARG A 37 1.37 -17.88 8.21
CA ARG A 37 0.13 -18.67 8.14
C ARG A 37 -0.91 -17.99 7.25
N ALA A 38 -0.75 -16.69 6.96
CA ALA A 38 -1.70 -15.95 6.16
C ALA A 38 -1.59 -16.31 4.68
N VAL A 39 -2.68 -16.73 4.08
CA VAL A 39 -2.81 -16.99 2.64
C VAL A 39 -3.63 -15.86 2.03
N ILE A 40 -3.13 -15.26 0.95
CA ILE A 40 -3.75 -14.09 0.33
C ILE A 40 -4.84 -14.55 -0.65
N ALA A 41 -6.07 -14.06 -0.43
CA ALA A 41 -7.22 -14.35 -1.28
C ALA A 41 -7.15 -13.63 -2.64
N ASN A 42 -7.91 -14.10 -3.60
CA ASN A 42 -7.89 -13.64 -4.99
C ASN A 42 -8.30 -12.16 -5.22
N GLY A 43 -8.84 -11.48 -4.20
CA GLY A 43 -9.17 -10.05 -4.27
C GLY A 43 -7.99 -9.11 -4.02
N LEU A 44 -6.81 -9.65 -3.70
CA LEU A 44 -5.60 -8.90 -3.38
C LEU A 44 -4.43 -9.36 -4.25
N TYR A 45 -3.54 -8.44 -4.54
CA TYR A 45 -2.20 -8.73 -5.06
C TYR A 45 -1.19 -8.69 -3.92
N TRP A 46 -0.10 -9.41 -4.07
CA TRP A 46 0.95 -9.44 -3.09
C TRP A 46 2.33 -9.55 -3.73
N ALA A 47 3.32 -9.09 -3.00
CA ALA A 47 4.73 -9.26 -3.33
C ALA A 47 5.53 -9.59 -2.08
N ALA A 48 6.55 -10.43 -2.25
CA ALA A 48 7.55 -10.63 -1.23
C ALA A 48 8.43 -9.38 -1.12
N VAL A 49 8.83 -9.05 0.10
CA VAL A 49 9.76 -7.97 0.41
C VAL A 49 11.00 -8.52 1.11
N ALA A 50 12.15 -7.88 0.94
CA ALA A 50 13.41 -8.33 1.51
C ALA A 50 13.57 -7.91 2.99
N SER A 51 12.85 -6.88 3.43
CA SER A 51 12.94 -6.36 4.81
C SER A 51 11.65 -5.67 5.24
N ASP A 52 11.48 -5.49 6.54
CA ASP A 52 10.41 -4.68 7.11
C ASP A 52 10.49 -3.22 6.65
N ALA A 53 11.70 -2.67 6.51
CA ALA A 53 11.90 -1.31 6.03
C ALA A 53 11.44 -1.14 4.59
N GLU A 54 11.69 -2.12 3.71
CA GLU A 54 11.15 -2.12 2.35
C GLU A 54 9.63 -2.19 2.34
N ALA A 55 9.05 -3.03 3.21
CA ALA A 55 7.58 -3.11 3.34
C ALA A 55 6.97 -1.79 3.81
N ASP A 56 7.57 -1.14 4.81
CA ASP A 56 7.11 0.13 5.35
C ASP A 56 7.28 1.27 4.33
N PHE A 57 8.38 1.28 3.57
CA PHE A 57 8.59 2.18 2.44
C PHE A 57 7.49 2.02 1.38
N LEU A 58 7.22 0.79 0.94
CA LEU A 58 6.20 0.51 -0.05
C LEU A 58 4.79 0.84 0.47
N CYS A 59 4.50 0.59 1.77
CA CYS A 59 3.24 1.01 2.38
C CYS A 59 3.09 2.53 2.36
N ALA A 60 4.15 3.29 2.67
CA ALA A 60 4.12 4.75 2.59
C ALA A 60 3.83 5.22 1.16
N VAL A 61 4.59 4.72 0.18
CA VAL A 61 4.45 5.12 -1.23
C VAL A 61 3.07 4.76 -1.78
N LEU A 62 2.61 3.52 -1.59
CA LEU A 62 1.37 3.02 -2.20
C LEU A 62 0.11 3.62 -1.58
N ASN A 63 0.15 4.03 -0.31
CA ASN A 63 -1.00 4.66 0.36
C ASN A 63 -1.00 6.19 0.24
N ALA A 64 0.05 6.81 -0.29
CA ALA A 64 0.11 8.26 -0.44
C ALA A 64 -1.00 8.76 -1.40
N PRO A 65 -1.70 9.86 -1.06
CA PRO A 65 -2.68 10.49 -1.96
C PRO A 65 -2.13 10.75 -3.34
N ILE A 66 -0.92 11.27 -3.43
CA ILE A 66 -0.28 11.60 -4.71
C ILE A 66 -0.08 10.36 -5.61
N THR A 67 0.23 9.19 -5.05
CA THR A 67 0.33 7.95 -5.81
C THR A 67 -1.01 7.57 -6.44
N ASN A 68 -2.12 7.79 -5.73
CA ASN A 68 -3.46 7.61 -6.29
C ASN A 68 -3.73 8.58 -7.45
N GLU A 69 -3.29 9.82 -7.36
CA GLU A 69 -3.43 10.81 -8.43
C GLU A 69 -2.66 10.41 -9.67
N PHE A 70 -1.41 9.96 -9.52
CA PHE A 70 -0.58 9.46 -10.62
C PHE A 70 -1.14 8.17 -11.24
N THR A 71 -1.77 7.30 -10.46
CA THR A 71 -2.34 6.04 -10.95
C THR A 71 -3.70 6.24 -11.65
N ARG A 72 -4.47 7.24 -11.21
CA ARG A 72 -5.86 7.46 -11.66
C ARG A 72 -6.04 7.57 -13.19
N PRO A 73 -5.17 8.27 -13.96
CA PRO A 73 -5.32 8.35 -15.42
C PRO A 73 -5.25 7.00 -16.13
N PHE A 74 -4.58 6.03 -15.54
CA PHE A 74 -4.40 4.68 -16.12
C PHE A 74 -5.51 3.71 -15.72
N MET A 75 -6.31 4.04 -14.71
CA MET A 75 -7.41 3.18 -14.27
C MET A 75 -8.54 3.13 -15.32
N SER A 76 -9.16 1.96 -15.46
CA SER A 76 -10.30 1.79 -16.36
C SER A 76 -11.49 2.66 -15.93
N TYR A 77 -12.20 3.26 -16.90
CA TYR A 77 -13.42 4.00 -16.66
C TYR A 77 -14.61 3.03 -16.50
N GLY A 78 -14.88 2.59 -15.27
CA GLY A 78 -16.08 1.82 -14.91
C GLY A 78 -16.95 2.58 -13.90
N LYS A 79 -18.27 2.31 -13.85
CA LYS A 79 -19.17 3.04 -12.96
C LYS A 79 -18.92 2.75 -11.48
N ASP A 80 -18.47 1.53 -11.11
CA ASP A 80 -18.46 1.08 -9.72
C ASP A 80 -17.12 0.50 -9.23
N GLU A 81 -16.28 -0.05 -10.10
CA GLU A 81 -14.97 -0.58 -9.72
C GLU A 81 -13.94 -0.32 -10.81
N ARG A 82 -12.82 0.26 -10.41
CA ARG A 82 -11.66 0.48 -11.28
C ARG A 82 -10.64 -0.62 -11.04
N ASP A 83 -10.13 -1.19 -12.13
CA ASP A 83 -9.04 -2.17 -12.05
C ASP A 83 -7.72 -1.45 -11.79
N ILE A 84 -7.18 -1.62 -10.60
CA ILE A 84 -5.94 -1.00 -10.13
C ILE A 84 -4.72 -1.84 -10.54
N HIS A 85 -4.89 -3.14 -10.70
CA HIS A 85 -3.86 -4.15 -10.61
C HIS A 85 -2.63 -3.99 -11.52
N LYS A 86 -2.79 -3.44 -12.73
CA LYS A 86 -1.67 -3.26 -13.66
C LYS A 86 -1.04 -1.88 -13.55
N HIS A 87 -1.83 -0.92 -13.13
CA HIS A 87 -1.51 0.49 -13.28
C HIS A 87 -0.65 1.06 -12.16
N VAL A 88 -0.57 0.35 -11.03
CA VAL A 88 0.33 0.72 -9.93
C VAL A 88 1.80 0.80 -10.40
N TRP A 89 2.16 -0.04 -11.37
CA TRP A 89 3.54 -0.11 -11.87
C TRP A 89 3.81 0.81 -13.07
N GLU A 90 2.83 1.55 -13.52
CA GLU A 90 3.02 2.69 -14.44
C GLU A 90 3.54 3.92 -13.68
N VAL A 91 3.34 3.98 -12.36
CA VAL A 91 3.96 4.98 -11.51
C VAL A 91 5.44 4.61 -11.33
N PRO A 92 6.39 5.55 -11.51
CA PRO A 92 7.83 5.27 -11.42
C PRO A 92 8.30 5.13 -9.96
N ILE A 93 7.76 4.11 -9.25
CA ILE A 93 8.14 3.83 -7.87
C ILE A 93 9.57 3.27 -7.85
N PRO A 94 10.51 3.93 -7.19
CA PRO A 94 11.89 3.45 -7.13
C PRO A 94 12.00 2.17 -6.27
N LEU A 95 13.01 1.37 -6.54
CA LEU A 95 13.37 0.27 -5.65
C LEU A 95 13.88 0.85 -4.33
N TYR A 96 13.47 0.24 -3.21
CA TYR A 96 13.96 0.65 -1.90
C TYR A 96 15.49 0.49 -1.81
N ASP A 97 16.16 1.55 -1.40
CA ASP A 97 17.60 1.57 -1.16
C ASP A 97 17.88 2.21 0.21
N GLN A 98 18.44 1.42 1.11
CA GLN A 98 18.78 1.86 2.47
C GLN A 98 19.90 2.91 2.53
N THR A 99 20.59 3.18 1.42
CA THR A 99 21.63 4.21 1.34
C THR A 99 21.07 5.57 0.96
N ILE A 100 19.80 5.62 0.50
CA ILE A 100 19.10 6.86 0.12
C ILE A 100 18.32 7.36 1.33
N GLY A 101 18.64 8.57 1.79
CA GLY A 101 18.07 9.16 3.00
C GLY A 101 16.53 9.28 2.94
N GLU A 102 15.99 9.69 1.79
CA GLU A 102 14.55 9.85 1.54
C GLU A 102 13.81 8.50 1.63
N HIS A 103 14.41 7.42 1.11
CA HIS A 103 13.83 6.08 1.22
C HIS A 103 13.78 5.59 2.67
N VAL A 104 14.87 5.81 3.43
CA VAL A 104 14.91 5.47 4.86
C VAL A 104 13.92 6.30 5.66
N ARG A 105 13.75 7.58 5.33
CA ARG A 105 12.78 8.46 5.97
C ARG A 105 11.36 8.00 5.69
N LEU A 106 11.01 7.70 4.44
CA LEU A 106 9.70 7.16 4.07
C LEU A 106 9.40 5.84 4.76
N ALA A 107 10.38 4.94 4.89
CA ALA A 107 10.20 3.69 5.63
C ALA A 107 9.83 3.95 7.10
N LYS A 108 10.51 4.90 7.77
CA LYS A 108 10.20 5.29 9.16
C LYS A 108 8.81 5.92 9.29
N LEU A 109 8.44 6.78 8.36
CA LEU A 109 7.12 7.41 8.33
C LEU A 109 6.03 6.37 8.05
N GLY A 110 6.28 5.41 7.15
CA GLY A 110 5.37 4.29 6.87
C GLY A 110 5.14 3.41 8.09
N ALA A 111 6.20 3.08 8.83
CA ALA A 111 6.08 2.36 10.11
C ALA A 111 5.25 3.16 11.12
N ALA A 112 5.49 4.46 11.26
CA ALA A 112 4.74 5.33 12.18
C ALA A 112 3.26 5.47 11.77
N ALA A 113 2.97 5.57 10.48
CA ALA A 113 1.60 5.55 9.95
C ALA A 113 0.91 4.22 10.26
N GLY A 114 1.62 3.08 10.12
CA GLY A 114 1.13 1.76 10.50
C GLY A 114 0.75 1.68 11.98
N GLU A 115 1.55 2.27 12.87
CA GLU A 115 1.25 2.34 14.31
C GLU A 115 -0.02 3.18 14.61
N ILE A 116 -0.24 4.27 13.88
CA ILE A 116 -1.46 5.06 14.01
C ILE A 116 -2.67 4.22 13.60
N VAL A 117 -2.60 3.56 12.44
CA VAL A 117 -3.69 2.74 11.90
C VAL A 117 -3.98 1.52 12.79
N SER A 118 -2.95 0.91 13.39
CA SER A 118 -3.13 -0.24 14.30
C SER A 118 -3.94 0.07 15.54
N LYS A 119 -3.99 1.35 15.94
CA LYS A 119 -4.76 1.85 17.09
C LYS A 119 -6.14 2.37 16.72
N PHE A 120 -6.48 2.36 15.42
CA PHE A 120 -7.80 2.78 14.96
C PHE A 120 -8.87 1.80 15.44
N ASP A 121 -9.87 2.32 16.14
CA ASP A 121 -11.00 1.51 16.60
C ASP A 121 -11.96 1.26 15.43
N ILE A 122 -12.07 -0.01 15.06
CA ILE A 122 -12.91 -0.44 13.94
C ILE A 122 -14.32 -0.69 14.47
N ASP A 123 -15.26 0.17 14.10
CA ASP A 123 -16.67 -0.06 14.33
C ASP A 123 -17.16 -1.24 13.46
N PRO A 124 -17.59 -2.37 14.09
CA PRO A 124 -18.04 -3.56 13.35
C PRO A 124 -19.33 -3.34 12.56
N ASP A 125 -20.12 -2.33 12.94
CA ASP A 125 -21.39 -2.01 12.27
C ASP A 125 -21.18 -1.07 11.06
N LEU A 126 -19.99 -0.50 10.92
CA LEU A 126 -19.68 0.39 9.82
C LEU A 126 -19.26 -0.40 8.57
N HIS A 127 -19.81 -0.04 7.42
CA HIS A 127 -19.41 -0.65 6.15
C HIS A 127 -17.90 -0.43 5.89
N PHE A 128 -17.20 -1.47 5.46
CA PHE A 128 -15.74 -1.46 5.27
C PHE A 128 -15.20 -0.29 4.43
N ALA A 129 -15.98 0.19 3.44
CA ALA A 129 -15.57 1.33 2.63
C ALA A 129 -15.56 2.64 3.42
N ALA A 130 -16.47 2.81 4.37
CA ALA A 130 -16.49 3.96 5.28
C ALA A 130 -15.32 3.89 6.26
N THR A 131 -15.05 2.73 6.85
CA THR A 131 -13.88 2.51 7.71
C THR A 131 -12.57 2.86 7.00
N ARG A 132 -12.38 2.39 5.76
CA ARG A 132 -11.20 2.74 4.94
C ARG A 132 -11.09 4.23 4.66
N ARG A 133 -12.22 4.89 4.43
CA ARG A 133 -12.25 6.34 4.24
C ARG A 133 -11.81 7.07 5.50
N HIS A 134 -12.34 6.72 6.66
CA HIS A 134 -11.98 7.34 7.93
C HIS A 134 -10.49 7.16 8.26
N ILE A 135 -9.93 5.95 8.04
CA ILE A 135 -8.49 5.71 8.24
C ILE A 135 -7.67 6.61 7.32
N ARG A 136 -8.06 6.74 6.07
CA ARG A 136 -7.34 7.59 5.10
C ARG A 136 -7.41 9.07 5.48
N GLU A 137 -8.59 9.57 5.85
CA GLU A 137 -8.80 10.94 6.30
C GLU A 137 -7.98 11.24 7.56
N LEU A 138 -8.02 10.32 8.55
CA LEU A 138 -7.20 10.42 9.75
C LEU A 138 -5.71 10.57 9.44
N LEU A 139 -5.17 9.72 8.57
CA LEU A 139 -3.75 9.79 8.21
C LEU A 139 -3.40 11.11 7.49
N GLN A 140 -4.25 11.57 6.57
CA GLN A 140 -4.03 12.80 5.82
C GLN A 140 -4.03 14.06 6.69
N GLU A 141 -4.72 14.03 7.82
CA GLU A 141 -4.74 15.14 8.79
C GLU A 141 -3.46 15.18 9.66
N THR A 142 -2.73 14.08 9.77
CA THR A 142 -1.49 14.02 10.54
C THR A 142 -0.31 14.67 9.81
N GLU A 143 0.66 15.18 10.57
CA GLU A 143 1.93 15.66 9.99
C GLU A 143 2.68 14.52 9.29
N ILE A 144 2.58 13.28 9.80
CA ILE A 144 3.18 12.09 9.19
C ILE A 144 2.58 11.87 7.78
N GLY A 145 1.26 11.93 7.63
CA GLY A 145 0.60 11.73 6.35
C GLY A 145 0.96 12.82 5.33
N LYS A 146 1.02 14.07 5.75
CA LYS A 146 1.43 15.21 4.91
C LYS A 146 2.88 15.08 4.46
N GLU A 147 3.77 14.68 5.35
CA GLU A 147 5.18 14.48 5.04
C GLU A 147 5.40 13.30 4.09
N ILE A 148 4.68 12.19 4.28
CA ILE A 148 4.68 11.07 3.34
C ILE A 148 4.29 11.55 1.95
N ASP A 149 3.19 12.27 1.81
CA ASP A 149 2.69 12.72 0.52
C ASP A 149 3.69 13.63 -0.21
N ALA A 150 4.29 14.57 0.52
CA ALA A 150 5.32 15.48 -0.01
C ALA A 150 6.58 14.72 -0.49
N LEU A 151 7.12 13.81 0.33
CA LEU A 151 8.30 13.03 -0.04
C LEU A 151 8.00 12.06 -1.18
N VAL A 152 6.83 11.44 -1.20
CA VAL A 152 6.44 10.56 -2.31
C VAL A 152 6.34 11.33 -3.60
N TYR A 153 5.76 12.54 -3.60
CA TYR A 153 5.75 13.41 -4.77
C TYR A 153 7.17 13.64 -5.32
N GLU A 154 8.14 13.93 -4.45
CA GLU A 154 9.54 14.18 -4.85
C GLU A 154 10.20 12.98 -5.51
N ILE A 155 9.91 11.75 -5.07
CA ILE A 155 10.57 10.54 -5.58
C ILE A 155 9.90 9.94 -6.82
N ILE A 156 8.62 10.28 -7.12
CA ILE A 156 7.87 9.73 -8.26
C ILE A 156 7.62 10.78 -9.38
N SER A 157 7.98 12.06 -9.17
CA SER A 157 7.88 13.15 -10.18
C SER A 157 9.13 13.19 -11.11
#